data_0becd3c6b761d318adc943c2d739110b
#
_entry.id   0becd3c6b761d318adc943c2d739110b
#
_cell.length_a   1.000
_cell.length_b   1.000
_cell.length_c   1.000
_cell.angle_alpha   90.00
_cell.angle_beta   90.00
_cell.angle_gamma   90.00
#
_symmetry.space_group_name_H-M   'P 1'
#
loop_
_entity.id
_entity.type
_entity.pdbx_description
1 polymer ?
#
loop_
_entity_poly.entity_id
_entity_poly.type
_entity_poly.pdbx_seq_one_letter_code
_entity_poly.pdbx_strand_id
1 'polypeptide(L)'
;DAHDGLGAFGWEVADAAALQDMAARLEAAGHHVAPGSAALAARRRVAEVIVTADPLGNRVELFHGSEVTDRPFIPGRAISGFRTGPLGMGHAVLNVPRVADVLPFYREVLGFGLSDWVENPFRAYFMHVNGRHHSLALIETGKASLHHLMMECLSLDDVGQGYDIALSEEGRIGTTLGRHTNDWMTSFYARTPGGFLVEYGWGGRHIEPATWQAERMDSGPSLWGHDRHWAGPEAVAKGREMRMAAAARGERAPVQVLPGNHTLMPGACRWWDGLRGAAE
;
A
#
# COMPACT_ATOMS: atom_id res chain seq x y z
N ASP A 1 -18.57 -2.00 19.31
CA ASP A 1 -18.51 -0.60 18.89
C ASP A 1 -19.50 -0.40 17.75
N ALA A 2 -20.22 0.71 17.80
CA ALA A 2 -21.31 1.01 16.86
C ALA A 2 -20.79 1.57 15.51
N HIS A 3 -19.48 1.61 15.29
CA HIS A 3 -18.86 2.17 14.10
C HIS A 3 -17.82 1.23 13.53
N ASP A 4 -17.94 0.92 12.24
CA ASP A 4 -16.89 0.30 11.48
C ASP A 4 -15.73 1.30 11.31
N GLY A 5 -14.51 0.89 11.64
CA GLY A 5 -13.36 1.76 11.57
C GLY A 5 -12.07 1.01 11.79
N LEU A 6 -10.96 1.76 11.93
CA LEU A 6 -9.66 1.20 12.23
C LEU A 6 -9.65 0.63 13.65
N GLY A 7 -9.52 -0.70 13.75
CA GLY A 7 -9.39 -1.39 15.04
C GLY A 7 -7.96 -1.38 15.57
N ALA A 8 -7.00 -1.74 14.74
CA ALA A 8 -5.57 -1.73 15.03
C ALA A 8 -4.74 -1.84 13.75
N PHE A 9 -3.51 -1.35 13.79
CA PHE A 9 -2.45 -1.72 12.85
C PHE A 9 -1.57 -2.80 13.48
N GLY A 10 -1.22 -3.82 12.71
CA GLY A 10 -0.29 -4.86 13.14
C GLY A 10 1.01 -4.82 12.32
N TRP A 11 2.16 -4.79 13.00
CA TRP A 11 3.48 -4.84 12.38
C TRP A 11 4.28 -6.00 12.96
N GLU A 12 4.78 -6.86 12.09
CA GLU A 12 5.59 -8.01 12.48
C GLU A 12 7.05 -7.62 12.61
N VAL A 13 7.69 -8.08 13.68
CA VAL A 13 9.13 -8.02 13.89
C VAL A 13 9.74 -9.42 13.77
N ALA A 14 11.06 -9.50 13.64
CA ALA A 14 11.74 -10.74 13.29
C ALA A 14 11.53 -11.89 14.31
N ASP A 15 11.60 -11.57 15.59
CA ASP A 15 11.55 -12.54 16.69
C ASP A 15 11.22 -11.88 18.04
N ALA A 16 11.25 -12.68 19.11
CA ALA A 16 10.98 -12.21 20.47
C ALA A 16 12.00 -11.16 20.95
N ALA A 17 13.27 -11.29 20.58
CA ALA A 17 14.30 -10.31 20.96
C ALA A 17 14.03 -8.95 20.29
N ALA A 18 13.72 -8.95 19.00
CA ALA A 18 13.33 -7.76 18.25
C ALA A 18 12.05 -7.10 18.83
N LEU A 19 11.09 -7.92 19.33
CA LEU A 19 9.89 -7.39 19.99
C LEU A 19 10.22 -6.69 21.32
N GLN A 20 11.10 -7.26 22.13
CA GLN A 20 11.58 -6.67 23.38
C GLN A 20 12.38 -5.37 23.12
N ASP A 21 13.28 -5.37 22.13
CA ASP A 21 14.03 -4.19 21.73
C ASP A 21 13.10 -3.06 21.26
N MET A 22 12.05 -3.41 20.52
CA MET A 22 11.06 -2.44 20.08
C MET A 22 10.21 -1.90 21.24
N ALA A 23 9.86 -2.74 22.22
CA ALA A 23 9.19 -2.28 23.45
C ALA A 23 10.04 -1.27 24.21
N ALA A 24 11.32 -1.60 24.46
CA ALA A 24 12.27 -0.71 25.13
C ALA A 24 12.47 0.62 24.36
N ARG A 25 12.53 0.56 23.03
CA ARG A 25 12.65 1.75 22.16
C ARG A 25 11.43 2.66 22.25
N LEU A 26 10.25 2.09 22.27
CA LEU A 26 8.98 2.82 22.45
C LEU A 26 8.91 3.49 23.80
N GLU A 27 9.25 2.77 24.89
CA GLU A 27 9.26 3.31 26.25
C GLU A 27 10.30 4.43 26.41
N ALA A 28 11.50 4.25 25.84
CA ALA A 28 12.53 5.28 25.84
C ALA A 28 12.11 6.55 25.08
N ALA A 29 11.26 6.41 24.07
CA ALA A 29 10.65 7.53 23.33
C ALA A 29 9.40 8.10 24.03
N GLY A 30 9.04 7.62 25.23
CA GLY A 30 7.93 8.12 26.03
C GLY A 30 6.55 7.55 25.65
N HIS A 31 6.51 6.49 24.83
CA HIS A 31 5.25 5.82 24.48
C HIS A 31 4.92 4.73 25.49
N HIS A 32 3.65 4.64 25.85
CA HIS A 32 3.16 3.55 26.70
C HIS A 32 3.15 2.24 25.91
N VAL A 33 3.72 1.18 26.51
CA VAL A 33 3.71 -0.18 25.95
C VAL A 33 3.02 -1.12 26.95
N ALA A 34 2.07 -1.89 26.47
CA ALA A 34 1.42 -2.92 27.26
C ALA A 34 1.66 -4.30 26.63
N PRO A 35 2.00 -5.33 27.44
CA PRO A 35 2.03 -6.69 26.92
C PRO A 35 0.62 -7.11 26.49
N GLY A 36 0.52 -7.79 25.35
CA GLY A 36 -0.73 -8.38 24.92
C GLY A 36 -1.05 -9.63 25.75
N SER A 37 -2.34 -9.87 25.98
CA SER A 37 -2.75 -11.10 26.65
C SER A 37 -2.57 -12.33 25.76
N ALA A 38 -2.43 -13.51 26.36
CA ALA A 38 -2.42 -14.78 25.62
C ALA A 38 -3.67 -14.95 24.72
N ALA A 39 -4.82 -14.45 25.18
CA ALA A 39 -6.06 -14.46 24.39
C ALA A 39 -5.98 -13.52 23.17
N LEU A 40 -5.28 -12.40 23.26
CA LEU A 40 -5.03 -11.52 22.12
C LEU A 40 -4.08 -12.19 21.12
N ALA A 41 -2.96 -12.72 21.58
CA ALA A 41 -2.00 -13.42 20.72
C ALA A 41 -2.66 -14.59 19.97
N ALA A 42 -3.43 -15.42 20.68
CA ALA A 42 -4.18 -16.51 20.08
C ALA A 42 -5.20 -16.04 19.03
N ARG A 43 -5.91 -14.93 19.31
CA ARG A 43 -6.86 -14.34 18.35
C ARG A 43 -6.17 -13.77 17.11
N ARG A 44 -4.96 -13.22 17.26
CA ARG A 44 -4.13 -12.71 16.16
C ARG A 44 -3.35 -13.81 15.44
N ARG A 45 -3.30 -15.02 16.02
CA ARG A 45 -2.50 -16.17 15.53
C ARG A 45 -1.01 -15.81 15.42
N VAL A 46 -0.48 -15.27 16.52
CA VAL A 46 0.93 -14.86 16.64
C VAL A 46 1.51 -15.44 17.94
N ALA A 47 2.83 -15.55 18.02
CA ALA A 47 3.49 -16.08 19.22
C ALA A 47 3.37 -15.09 20.39
N GLU A 48 3.65 -13.82 20.15
CA GLU A 48 3.59 -12.76 21.17
C GLU A 48 3.21 -11.42 20.51
N VAL A 49 2.59 -10.54 21.27
CA VAL A 49 2.17 -9.21 20.83
C VAL A 49 2.30 -8.19 21.96
N ILE A 50 2.78 -7.00 21.64
CA ILE A 50 2.71 -5.81 22.49
C ILE A 50 1.78 -4.78 21.87
N VAL A 51 1.24 -3.91 22.68
CA VAL A 51 0.25 -2.92 22.27
C VAL A 51 0.73 -1.53 22.69
N THR A 52 0.67 -0.61 21.73
CA THR A 52 0.92 0.82 21.95
C THR A 52 -0.11 1.64 21.16
N ALA A 53 0.07 2.94 21.12
CA ALA A 53 -0.73 3.84 20.30
C ALA A 53 0.19 4.78 19.51
N ASP A 54 -0.21 5.12 18.29
CA ASP A 54 0.45 6.18 17.54
C ASP A 54 0.05 7.58 18.08
N PRO A 55 0.66 8.67 17.61
CA PRO A 55 0.33 10.02 18.08
C PRO A 55 -1.12 10.47 17.84
N LEU A 56 -1.87 9.77 17.00
CA LEU A 56 -3.30 10.03 16.75
C LEU A 56 -4.21 9.20 17.66
N GLY A 57 -3.63 8.33 18.50
CA GLY A 57 -4.37 7.41 19.36
C GLY A 57 -4.81 6.12 18.64
N ASN A 58 -4.36 5.87 17.40
CA ASN A 58 -4.62 4.60 16.76
C ASN A 58 -3.86 3.49 17.47
N ARG A 59 -4.56 2.39 17.74
CA ARG A 59 -3.96 1.20 18.36
C ARG A 59 -2.95 0.57 17.38
N VAL A 60 -1.73 0.37 17.87
CA VAL A 60 -0.64 -0.30 17.17
C VAL A 60 -0.30 -1.59 17.92
N GLU A 61 -0.29 -2.70 17.18
CA GLU A 61 0.09 -4.02 17.69
C GLU A 61 1.40 -4.44 17.02
N LEU A 62 2.45 -4.65 17.81
CA LEU A 62 3.73 -5.17 17.33
C LEU A 62 3.84 -6.62 17.78
N PHE A 63 4.22 -7.51 16.88
CA PHE A 63 4.16 -8.94 17.15
C PHE A 63 5.26 -9.69 16.41
N HIS A 64 5.49 -10.94 16.80
CA HIS A 64 6.32 -11.89 16.05
C HIS A 64 5.67 -13.26 15.98
N GLY A 65 6.17 -14.10 15.08
CA GLY A 65 5.80 -15.49 14.98
C GLY A 65 4.37 -15.70 14.50
N SER A 66 4.01 -15.09 13.38
CA SER A 66 2.73 -15.35 12.70
C SER A 66 2.58 -16.83 12.36
N GLU A 67 1.40 -17.39 12.65
CA GLU A 67 1.04 -18.73 12.21
C GLU A 67 0.96 -18.78 10.69
N VAL A 68 1.76 -19.63 10.08
CA VAL A 68 1.73 -19.93 8.65
C VAL A 68 1.11 -21.31 8.44
N THR A 69 0.24 -21.45 7.46
CA THR A 69 -0.44 -22.71 7.14
C THR A 69 -0.19 -23.11 5.68
N ASP A 70 -0.06 -24.41 5.44
CA ASP A 70 0.02 -24.97 4.09
C ASP A 70 -1.36 -25.11 3.41
N ARG A 71 -2.43 -24.73 4.09
CA ARG A 71 -3.77 -24.75 3.50
C ARG A 71 -3.86 -23.71 2.38
N PRO A 72 -4.31 -24.10 1.18
CA PRO A 72 -4.46 -23.16 0.10
C PRO A 72 -5.50 -22.09 0.48
N PHE A 73 -5.22 -20.85 0.10
CA PHE A 73 -6.21 -19.78 0.20
C PHE A 73 -7.34 -20.06 -0.79
N ILE A 74 -8.56 -20.09 -0.29
CA ILE A 74 -9.77 -20.27 -1.11
C ILE A 74 -10.52 -18.94 -1.12
N PRO A 75 -10.39 -18.14 -2.19
CA PRO A 75 -11.09 -16.87 -2.30
C PRO A 75 -12.59 -17.07 -2.47
N GLY A 76 -13.41 -16.13 -1.98
CA GLY A 76 -14.86 -16.15 -2.17
C GLY A 76 -15.31 -15.90 -3.61
N ARG A 77 -14.43 -15.38 -4.45
CA ARG A 77 -14.56 -15.25 -5.91
C ARG A 77 -13.36 -15.93 -6.56
N ALA A 78 -13.53 -16.51 -7.73
CA ALA A 78 -12.43 -17.12 -8.48
C ALA A 78 -11.44 -16.02 -8.93
N ILE A 79 -10.38 -15.84 -8.16
CA ILE A 79 -9.24 -14.96 -8.45
C ILE A 79 -7.93 -15.74 -8.31
N SER A 80 -6.87 -15.25 -8.89
CA SER A 80 -5.53 -15.87 -8.80
C SER A 80 -4.91 -15.78 -7.40
N GLY A 81 -5.40 -14.88 -6.55
CA GLY A 81 -4.94 -14.66 -5.18
C GLY A 81 -4.27 -13.30 -4.99
N PHE A 82 -3.67 -13.12 -3.81
CA PHE A 82 -3.02 -11.88 -3.41
C PHE A 82 -1.53 -12.05 -3.21
N ARG A 83 -0.79 -11.00 -3.53
CA ARG A 83 0.65 -10.90 -3.29
C ARG A 83 0.91 -10.50 -1.84
N THR A 84 1.21 -11.46 -1.00
CA THR A 84 1.40 -11.34 0.45
C THR A 84 2.76 -11.93 0.90
N GLY A 85 2.79 -12.72 1.95
CA GLY A 85 4.01 -13.31 2.50
C GLY A 85 4.94 -12.26 3.09
N PRO A 86 6.24 -12.23 2.73
CA PRO A 86 7.20 -11.27 3.26
C PRO A 86 6.85 -9.80 2.98
N LEU A 87 5.94 -9.55 2.05
CA LEU A 87 5.46 -8.21 1.70
C LEU A 87 4.27 -7.74 2.55
N GLY A 88 3.79 -8.59 3.46
CA GLY A 88 2.60 -8.31 4.26
C GLY A 88 1.31 -8.31 3.45
N MET A 89 0.23 -7.86 4.05
CA MET A 89 -1.11 -7.81 3.44
C MET A 89 -1.18 -6.90 2.20
N GLY A 90 -0.48 -5.79 2.24
CA GLY A 90 -0.52 -4.71 1.27
C GLY A 90 0.01 -3.43 1.91
N HIS A 91 -0.73 -2.32 1.78
CA HIS A 91 -0.43 -1.12 2.54
C HIS A 91 -1.68 -0.49 3.15
N ALA A 92 -1.46 0.39 4.12
CA ALA A 92 -2.49 1.25 4.69
C ALA A 92 -2.14 2.71 4.44
N VAL A 93 -3.16 3.56 4.31
CA VAL A 93 -2.98 5.01 4.19
C VAL A 93 -3.85 5.72 5.19
N LEU A 94 -3.25 6.61 5.95
CA LEU A 94 -3.91 7.45 6.93
C LEU A 94 -4.04 8.88 6.43
N ASN A 95 -5.23 9.45 6.60
CA ASN A 95 -5.38 10.88 6.69
C ASN A 95 -4.90 11.34 8.05
N VAL A 96 -4.07 12.37 8.08
CA VAL A 96 -3.55 12.94 9.33
C VAL A 96 -3.81 14.46 9.38
N PRO A 97 -3.99 15.04 10.58
CA PRO A 97 -4.12 16.48 10.71
C PRO A 97 -2.88 17.21 10.20
N ARG A 98 -1.70 16.77 10.63
CA ARG A 98 -0.38 17.26 10.18
C ARG A 98 0.59 16.09 10.15
N VAL A 99 1.30 15.95 9.06
CA VAL A 99 2.31 14.88 8.90
C VAL A 99 3.43 15.03 9.93
N ALA A 100 3.85 16.25 10.24
CA ALA A 100 4.93 16.51 11.17
C ALA A 100 4.69 15.95 12.59
N ASP A 101 3.43 15.78 12.99
CA ASP A 101 3.08 15.26 14.32
C ASP A 101 3.12 13.72 14.39
N VAL A 102 3.09 13.04 13.25
CA VAL A 102 2.92 11.57 13.18
C VAL A 102 4.14 10.88 12.58
N LEU A 103 4.76 11.50 11.58
CA LEU A 103 5.88 10.95 10.84
C LEU A 103 7.06 10.50 11.72
N PRO A 104 7.49 11.27 12.77
CA PRO A 104 8.59 10.86 13.64
C PRO A 104 8.32 9.53 14.36
N PHE A 105 7.09 9.26 14.78
CA PHE A 105 6.72 8.00 15.41
C PHE A 105 7.03 6.80 14.51
N TYR A 106 6.57 6.85 13.27
CA TYR A 106 6.80 5.74 12.34
C TYR A 106 8.24 5.65 11.86
N ARG A 107 8.88 6.78 11.56
CA ARG A 107 10.25 6.78 11.04
C ARG A 107 11.33 6.59 12.12
N GLU A 108 11.25 7.37 13.18
CA GLU A 108 12.33 7.45 14.17
C GLU A 108 12.14 6.42 15.29
N VAL A 109 10.88 6.19 15.71
CA VAL A 109 10.59 5.23 16.77
C VAL A 109 10.39 3.82 16.21
N LEU A 110 9.54 3.62 15.22
CA LEU A 110 9.30 2.28 14.65
C LEU A 110 10.32 1.88 13.58
N GLY A 111 11.09 2.82 13.02
CA GLY A 111 12.17 2.53 12.08
C GLY A 111 11.74 2.31 10.63
N PHE A 112 10.60 2.87 10.22
CA PHE A 112 10.17 2.80 8.83
C PHE A 112 11.11 3.57 7.90
N GLY A 113 11.49 2.97 6.78
CA GLY A 113 12.20 3.64 5.70
C GLY A 113 11.29 4.60 4.94
N LEU A 114 11.81 5.76 4.52
CA LEU A 114 11.08 6.65 3.61
C LEU A 114 11.26 6.16 2.18
N SER A 115 10.16 6.01 1.44
CA SER A 115 10.19 5.62 0.03
C SER A 115 10.20 6.83 -0.88
N ASP A 116 9.24 7.72 -0.69
CA ASP A 116 9.15 9.00 -1.35
C ASP A 116 8.20 9.94 -0.60
N TRP A 117 8.10 11.17 -1.08
CA TRP A 117 7.14 12.13 -0.54
C TRP A 117 6.73 13.16 -1.59
N VAL A 118 5.58 13.77 -1.37
CA VAL A 118 5.06 14.91 -2.15
C VAL A 118 4.68 16.04 -1.20
N GLU A 119 4.92 17.29 -1.61
CA GLU A 119 4.57 18.47 -0.82
C GLU A 119 3.55 19.37 -1.53
N ASN A 120 3.44 19.26 -2.82
CA ASN A 120 2.52 20.04 -3.64
C ASN A 120 1.83 19.13 -4.67
N PRO A 121 0.49 19.22 -4.83
CA PRO A 121 -0.45 20.16 -4.24
C PRO A 121 -0.95 19.76 -2.82
N PHE A 122 -0.49 18.67 -2.26
CA PHE A 122 -0.80 18.19 -0.90
C PHE A 122 0.46 17.54 -0.32
N ARG A 123 0.49 17.36 1.00
CA ARG A 123 1.59 16.65 1.65
C ARG A 123 1.23 15.19 1.85
N ALA A 124 2.10 14.30 1.36
CA ALA A 124 2.03 12.88 1.66
C ALA A 124 3.44 12.27 1.75
N TYR A 125 3.59 11.29 2.63
CA TYR A 125 4.83 10.58 2.90
C TYR A 125 4.57 9.09 2.84
N PHE A 126 5.34 8.38 2.04
CA PHE A 126 5.22 6.96 1.78
C PHE A 126 6.39 6.22 2.42
N MET A 127 6.09 5.20 3.22
CA MET A 127 7.09 4.54 4.06
C MET A 127 7.03 3.02 3.90
N HIS A 128 8.19 2.38 3.91
CA HIS A 128 8.32 0.93 3.78
C HIS A 128 8.91 0.27 5.04
N VAL A 129 8.61 -1.01 5.21
CA VAL A 129 9.24 -1.90 6.20
C VAL A 129 9.80 -3.17 5.55
N ASN A 130 9.56 -3.34 4.26
CA ASN A 130 9.99 -4.51 3.46
C ASN A 130 10.16 -4.09 1.99
N GLY A 131 10.26 -5.05 1.07
CA GLY A 131 10.44 -4.78 -0.36
C GLY A 131 9.21 -4.20 -1.10
N ARG A 132 8.06 -4.04 -0.44
CA ARG A 132 6.94 -3.27 -1.00
C ARG A 132 7.29 -1.79 -0.99
N HIS A 133 7.00 -1.08 -2.08
CA HIS A 133 7.34 0.35 -2.19
C HIS A 133 6.91 1.14 -0.95
N HIS A 134 5.70 0.89 -0.45
CA HIS A 134 5.30 1.40 0.85
C HIS A 134 4.34 0.43 1.54
N SER A 135 4.42 0.39 2.85
CA SER A 135 3.55 -0.37 3.76
C SER A 135 2.58 0.55 4.48
N LEU A 136 2.98 1.82 4.64
CA LEU A 136 2.17 2.88 5.24
C LEU A 136 2.40 4.19 4.50
N ALA A 137 1.33 4.96 4.31
CA ALA A 137 1.44 6.35 3.89
C ALA A 137 0.61 7.27 4.79
N LEU A 138 1.08 8.51 4.93
CA LEU A 138 0.40 9.58 5.66
C LEU A 138 0.06 10.68 4.67
N ILE A 139 -1.22 11.11 4.65
CA ILE A 139 -1.70 12.22 3.82
C ILE A 139 -2.21 13.33 4.75
N GLU A 140 -1.65 14.54 4.62
CA GLU A 140 -2.08 15.70 5.38
C GLU A 140 -3.40 16.24 4.84
N THR A 141 -4.47 16.07 5.60
CA THR A 141 -5.82 16.49 5.20
C THR A 141 -6.52 17.35 6.26
N GLY A 142 -5.85 17.62 7.38
CA GLY A 142 -6.44 18.31 8.52
C GLY A 142 -7.35 17.42 9.38
N LYS A 143 -7.46 16.12 9.09
CA LYS A 143 -8.33 15.15 9.78
C LYS A 143 -7.59 13.85 10.05
N ALA A 144 -7.98 13.13 11.11
CA ALA A 144 -7.49 11.79 11.40
C ALA A 144 -8.53 10.75 10.96
N SER A 145 -8.17 9.87 10.02
CA SER A 145 -9.01 8.75 9.59
C SER A 145 -8.21 7.73 8.77
N LEU A 146 -8.72 6.51 8.64
CA LEU A 146 -8.26 5.57 7.64
C LEU A 146 -8.71 6.07 6.25
N HIS A 147 -7.76 6.27 5.33
CA HIS A 147 -8.08 6.61 3.95
C HIS A 147 -8.41 5.36 3.14
N HIS A 148 -7.46 4.41 3.10
CA HIS A 148 -7.67 3.13 2.43
C HIS A 148 -6.73 2.04 2.93
N LEU A 149 -7.11 0.81 2.60
CA LEU A 149 -6.26 -0.37 2.61
C LEU A 149 -6.03 -0.80 1.16
N MET A 150 -4.82 -1.20 0.81
CA MET A 150 -4.49 -1.73 -0.51
C MET A 150 -4.27 -3.24 -0.43
N MET A 151 -4.82 -3.94 -1.41
CA MET A 151 -4.55 -5.37 -1.65
C MET A 151 -4.08 -5.58 -3.08
N GLU A 152 -2.93 -6.24 -3.24
CA GLU A 152 -2.32 -6.50 -4.54
C GLU A 152 -2.69 -7.90 -5.04
N CYS A 153 -3.37 -7.96 -6.17
CA CYS A 153 -3.70 -9.21 -6.87
C CYS A 153 -2.47 -9.78 -7.60
N LEU A 154 -2.49 -11.08 -7.84
CA LEU A 154 -1.49 -11.76 -8.65
C LEU A 154 -1.71 -11.55 -10.17
N SER A 155 -2.91 -11.16 -10.60
CA SER A 155 -3.24 -10.93 -12.01
C SER A 155 -3.91 -9.58 -12.23
N LEU A 156 -3.57 -8.92 -13.35
CA LEU A 156 -4.27 -7.71 -13.78
C LEU A 156 -5.74 -7.99 -14.14
N ASP A 157 -6.03 -9.19 -14.66
CA ASP A 157 -7.40 -9.57 -14.98
C ASP A 157 -8.30 -9.63 -13.74
N ASP A 158 -7.76 -10.03 -12.58
CA ASP A 158 -8.51 -9.98 -11.32
C ASP A 158 -8.89 -8.55 -10.94
N VAL A 159 -8.00 -7.57 -11.22
CA VAL A 159 -8.28 -6.15 -11.00
C VAL A 159 -9.34 -5.65 -11.97
N GLY A 160 -9.20 -5.96 -13.27
CA GLY A 160 -10.16 -5.56 -14.30
C GLY A 160 -11.57 -6.11 -14.03
N GLN A 161 -11.67 -7.40 -13.75
CA GLN A 161 -12.94 -8.05 -13.39
C GLN A 161 -13.52 -7.49 -12.08
N GLY A 162 -12.67 -7.21 -11.09
CA GLY A 162 -13.09 -6.57 -9.85
C GLY A 162 -13.62 -5.15 -10.08
N TYR A 163 -13.05 -4.42 -11.03
CA TYR A 163 -13.50 -3.10 -11.43
C TYR A 163 -14.88 -3.15 -12.10
N ASP A 164 -15.10 -4.09 -13.03
CA ASP A 164 -16.40 -4.30 -13.67
C ASP A 164 -17.51 -4.64 -12.64
N ILE A 165 -17.18 -5.49 -11.66
CA ILE A 165 -18.11 -5.81 -10.56
C ILE A 165 -18.43 -4.55 -9.74
N ALA A 166 -17.42 -3.77 -9.38
CA ALA A 166 -17.63 -2.54 -8.60
C ALA A 166 -18.42 -1.48 -9.37
N LEU A 167 -18.25 -1.39 -10.70
CA LEU A 167 -19.02 -0.51 -11.58
C LEU A 167 -20.52 -0.90 -11.66
N SER A 168 -20.87 -2.17 -11.42
CA SER A 168 -22.28 -2.61 -11.43
C SER A 168 -23.09 -2.07 -10.24
N GLU A 169 -22.42 -1.52 -9.22
CA GLU A 169 -23.04 -0.91 -8.05
C GLU A 169 -22.86 0.62 -8.10
N GLU A 170 -23.96 1.36 -8.15
CA GLU A 170 -23.91 2.82 -8.15
C GLU A 170 -23.18 3.37 -6.92
N GLY A 171 -22.24 4.28 -7.13
CA GLY A 171 -21.45 4.92 -6.07
C GLY A 171 -20.37 4.05 -5.43
N ARG A 172 -20.20 2.77 -5.84
CA ARG A 172 -19.17 1.89 -5.30
C ARG A 172 -17.76 2.37 -5.64
N ILE A 173 -17.53 2.89 -6.84
CA ILE A 173 -16.23 3.41 -7.25
C ILE A 173 -15.96 4.74 -6.57
N GLY A 174 -14.90 4.79 -5.76
CA GLY A 174 -14.37 6.02 -5.17
C GLY A 174 -13.34 6.70 -6.07
N THR A 175 -12.47 5.91 -6.71
CA THR A 175 -11.46 6.36 -7.67
C THR A 175 -11.43 5.38 -8.83
N THR A 176 -11.45 5.88 -10.05
CA THR A 176 -11.45 5.05 -11.26
C THR A 176 -10.15 4.27 -11.43
N LEU A 177 -10.18 3.27 -12.31
CA LEU A 177 -8.97 2.55 -12.71
C LEU A 177 -7.91 3.51 -13.22
N GLY A 178 -6.67 3.33 -12.76
CA GLY A 178 -5.54 4.16 -13.12
C GLY A 178 -4.21 3.53 -12.73
N ARG A 179 -3.13 4.28 -12.92
CA ARG A 179 -1.78 3.84 -12.52
C ARG A 179 -1.05 4.94 -11.77
N HIS A 180 -0.53 4.59 -10.60
CA HIS A 180 0.27 5.50 -9.78
C HIS A 180 1.63 5.81 -10.38
N THR A 181 2.14 7.00 -10.06
CA THR A 181 3.46 7.46 -10.52
C THR A 181 4.59 6.83 -9.71
N ASN A 182 4.41 6.70 -8.40
CA ASN A 182 5.46 6.31 -7.47
C ASN A 182 5.65 4.79 -7.36
N ASP A 183 4.61 4.07 -6.99
CA ASP A 183 4.67 2.62 -6.80
C ASP A 183 4.23 1.81 -8.02
N TRP A 184 3.84 2.49 -9.09
CA TRP A 184 3.40 1.93 -10.39
C TRP A 184 2.17 1.01 -10.29
N MET A 185 1.50 0.98 -9.15
CA MET A 185 0.31 0.18 -8.95
C MET A 185 -0.76 0.56 -9.96
N THR A 186 -1.28 -0.43 -10.68
CA THR A 186 -2.49 -0.30 -11.50
C THR A 186 -3.66 -0.73 -10.65
N SER A 187 -4.53 0.20 -10.31
CA SER A 187 -5.55 -0.02 -9.28
C SER A 187 -6.80 0.81 -9.49
N PHE A 188 -7.84 0.48 -8.76
CA PHE A 188 -9.01 1.32 -8.53
C PHE A 188 -9.37 1.30 -7.05
N TYR A 189 -10.24 2.23 -6.62
CA TYR A 189 -10.65 2.32 -5.22
C TYR A 189 -12.15 2.12 -5.10
N ALA A 190 -12.53 1.13 -4.31
CA ALA A 190 -13.92 0.85 -3.98
C ALA A 190 -14.28 1.38 -2.59
N ARG A 191 -15.48 1.95 -2.44
CA ARG A 191 -16.02 2.36 -1.16
C ARG A 191 -16.44 1.14 -0.35
N THR A 192 -16.09 1.12 0.93
CA THR A 192 -16.57 0.10 1.87
C THR A 192 -17.78 0.60 2.64
N PRO A 193 -18.59 -0.30 3.21
CA PRO A 193 -19.66 0.10 4.14
C PRO A 193 -19.14 0.86 5.35
N GLY A 194 -17.89 0.61 5.78
CA GLY A 194 -17.23 1.29 6.90
C GLY A 194 -16.72 2.70 6.58
N GLY A 195 -16.92 3.20 5.36
CA GLY A 195 -16.60 4.58 4.97
C GLY A 195 -15.15 4.83 4.52
N PHE A 196 -14.25 3.87 4.66
CA PHE A 196 -12.91 3.92 4.07
C PHE A 196 -12.90 3.25 2.69
N LEU A 197 -11.82 3.39 1.95
CA LEU A 197 -11.66 2.79 0.62
C LEU A 197 -10.84 1.50 0.70
N VAL A 198 -11.09 0.60 -0.24
CA VAL A 198 -10.16 -0.49 -0.58
C VAL A 198 -9.58 -0.18 -1.95
N GLU A 199 -8.26 -0.06 -2.01
CA GLU A 199 -7.50 -0.05 -3.24
C GLU A 199 -7.26 -1.49 -3.67
N TYR A 200 -7.75 -1.84 -4.85
CA TYR A 200 -7.63 -3.17 -5.42
C TYR A 200 -6.74 -3.07 -6.65
N GLY A 201 -5.53 -3.62 -6.57
CA GLY A 201 -4.49 -3.31 -7.54
C GLY A 201 -3.62 -4.48 -7.93
N TRP A 202 -2.76 -4.23 -8.91
CA TRP A 202 -1.79 -5.17 -9.46
C TRP A 202 -0.53 -4.46 -9.92
N GLY A 203 0.60 -5.15 -9.82
CA GLY A 203 1.85 -4.75 -10.45
C GLY A 203 2.60 -3.64 -9.72
N GLY A 204 2.50 -3.62 -8.39
CA GLY A 204 3.24 -2.69 -7.54
C GLY A 204 4.75 -2.83 -7.69
N ARG A 205 5.44 -1.69 -7.58
CA ARG A 205 6.89 -1.61 -7.59
C ARG A 205 7.49 -2.35 -6.40
N HIS A 206 8.49 -3.18 -6.67
CA HIS A 206 9.35 -3.73 -5.64
C HIS A 206 10.59 -2.84 -5.47
N ILE A 207 11.00 -2.61 -4.23
CA ILE A 207 12.20 -1.85 -3.89
C ILE A 207 13.17 -2.74 -3.08
N GLU A 208 14.44 -2.37 -3.07
CA GLU A 208 15.44 -2.94 -2.18
C GLU A 208 15.66 -1.97 -1.01
N PRO A 209 15.09 -2.25 0.18
CA PRO A 209 15.12 -1.31 1.31
C PRO A 209 16.51 -0.86 1.70
N ALA A 210 17.51 -1.75 1.62
CA ALA A 210 18.86 -1.47 2.05
C ALA A 210 19.59 -0.43 1.18
N THR A 211 19.16 -0.28 -0.08
CA THR A 211 19.81 0.62 -1.06
C THR A 211 18.86 1.69 -1.60
N TRP A 212 17.61 1.67 -1.16
CA TRP A 212 16.62 2.61 -1.65
C TRP A 212 16.97 4.06 -1.28
N GLN A 213 16.88 4.95 -2.27
CA GLN A 213 17.03 6.38 -2.06
C GLN A 213 15.64 7.03 -2.18
N ALA A 214 15.23 7.69 -1.10
CA ALA A 214 13.97 8.41 -1.08
C ALA A 214 14.02 9.62 -2.02
N GLU A 215 12.95 9.85 -2.78
CA GLU A 215 12.86 10.94 -3.75
C GLU A 215 11.61 11.78 -3.51
N ARG A 216 11.75 13.09 -3.75
CA ARG A 216 10.57 13.96 -3.79
C ARG A 216 9.86 13.80 -5.13
N MET A 217 8.55 13.56 -5.05
CA MET A 217 7.71 13.47 -6.23
C MET A 217 7.36 14.88 -6.72
N ASP A 218 7.75 15.21 -7.93
CA ASP A 218 7.41 16.48 -8.61
C ASP A 218 6.27 16.30 -9.64
N SER A 219 5.93 15.04 -9.95
CA SER A 219 4.80 14.67 -10.79
C SER A 219 3.54 14.47 -9.97
N GLY A 220 2.39 14.49 -10.63
CA GLY A 220 1.13 14.13 -10.00
C GLY A 220 1.10 12.69 -9.50
N PRO A 221 0.12 12.32 -8.67
CA PRO A 221 0.06 11.01 -8.02
C PRO A 221 -0.25 9.86 -8.99
N SER A 222 -0.58 10.15 -10.24
CA SER A 222 -0.97 9.12 -11.21
C SER A 222 -0.44 9.44 -12.61
N LEU A 223 0.06 8.43 -13.29
CA LEU A 223 0.47 8.51 -14.70
C LEU A 223 -0.75 8.63 -15.62
N TRP A 224 -1.83 7.92 -15.30
CA TRP A 224 -3.11 7.97 -16.01
C TRP A 224 -4.24 7.46 -15.12
N GLY A 225 -5.49 7.73 -15.49
CA GLY A 225 -6.68 7.31 -14.73
C GLY A 225 -6.78 7.98 -13.36
N HIS A 226 -7.35 7.27 -12.38
CA HIS A 226 -7.54 7.72 -11.01
C HIS A 226 -8.34 9.02 -10.87
N ASP A 227 -9.43 9.15 -11.63
CA ASP A 227 -10.40 10.21 -11.37
C ASP A 227 -11.10 9.93 -10.03
N ARG A 228 -11.04 10.90 -9.13
CA ARG A 228 -11.56 10.77 -7.77
C ARG A 228 -12.99 11.27 -7.70
N HIS A 229 -13.95 10.37 -7.55
CA HIS A 229 -15.38 10.73 -7.52
C HIS A 229 -15.81 11.49 -6.25
N TRP A 230 -14.95 11.50 -5.23
CA TRP A 230 -15.15 12.26 -4.01
C TRP A 230 -14.57 13.68 -4.06
N ALA A 231 -13.76 13.98 -5.07
CA ALA A 231 -13.19 15.31 -5.28
C ALA A 231 -14.15 16.20 -6.11
N GLY A 232 -14.12 17.48 -5.85
CA GLY A 232 -14.89 18.42 -6.67
C GLY A 232 -14.39 18.50 -8.12
N PRO A 233 -15.22 19.02 -9.05
CA PRO A 233 -14.90 19.08 -10.49
C PRO A 233 -13.54 19.76 -10.79
N GLU A 234 -13.20 20.81 -10.06
CA GLU A 234 -11.93 21.55 -10.23
C GLU A 234 -10.73 20.68 -9.89
N ALA A 235 -10.80 19.89 -8.79
CA ALA A 235 -9.72 19.00 -8.40
C ALA A 235 -9.53 17.86 -9.39
N VAL A 236 -10.63 17.34 -9.95
CA VAL A 236 -10.59 16.34 -11.02
C VAL A 236 -9.96 16.91 -12.29
N ALA A 237 -10.37 18.12 -12.71
CA ALA A 237 -9.80 18.78 -13.88
C ALA A 237 -8.30 19.03 -13.72
N LYS A 238 -7.88 19.57 -12.56
CA LYS A 238 -6.45 19.77 -12.24
C LYS A 238 -5.66 18.46 -12.26
N GLY A 239 -6.22 17.39 -11.72
CA GLY A 239 -5.60 16.05 -11.77
C GLY A 239 -5.41 15.57 -13.21
N ARG A 240 -6.37 15.80 -14.10
CA ARG A 240 -6.25 15.46 -15.53
C ARG A 240 -5.18 16.30 -16.22
N GLU A 241 -5.14 17.61 -15.95
CA GLU A 241 -4.11 18.52 -16.47
C GLU A 241 -2.70 18.04 -16.09
N MET A 242 -2.47 17.67 -14.83
CA MET A 242 -1.19 17.14 -14.36
C MET A 242 -0.79 15.87 -15.11
N ARG A 243 -1.72 14.93 -15.33
CA ARG A 243 -1.46 13.69 -16.08
C ARG A 243 -1.16 13.96 -17.56
N MET A 244 -1.87 14.89 -18.17
CA MET A 244 -1.60 15.29 -19.57
C MET A 244 -0.23 15.96 -19.71
N ALA A 245 0.16 16.79 -18.75
CA ALA A 245 1.49 17.38 -18.72
C ALA A 245 2.59 16.31 -18.53
N ALA A 246 2.39 15.35 -17.64
CA ALA A 246 3.30 14.22 -17.44
C ALA A 246 3.43 13.38 -18.73
N ALA A 247 2.31 13.06 -19.38
CA ALA A 247 2.31 12.34 -20.66
C ALA A 247 3.04 13.09 -21.77
N ALA A 248 2.89 14.42 -21.85
CA ALA A 248 3.61 15.26 -22.81
C ALA A 248 5.13 15.26 -22.58
N ARG A 249 5.59 15.09 -21.35
CA ARG A 249 7.01 14.89 -21.00
C ARG A 249 7.50 13.46 -21.21
N GLY A 250 6.63 12.54 -21.60
CA GLY A 250 6.95 11.13 -21.79
C GLY A 250 7.12 10.34 -20.50
N GLU A 251 6.58 10.83 -19.37
CA GLU A 251 6.66 10.11 -18.11
C GLU A 251 5.91 8.78 -18.18
N ARG A 252 6.59 7.71 -17.79
CA ARG A 252 6.08 6.33 -17.84
C ARG A 252 6.74 5.51 -16.73
N ALA A 253 6.00 4.52 -16.21
CA ALA A 253 6.64 3.47 -15.44
C ALA A 253 7.50 2.61 -16.37
N PRO A 254 8.63 2.07 -15.88
CA PRO A 254 9.38 1.08 -16.62
C PRO A 254 8.52 -0.12 -17.01
N VAL A 255 8.96 -0.87 -18.00
CA VAL A 255 8.33 -2.14 -18.35
C VAL A 255 8.45 -3.08 -17.16
N GLN A 256 7.30 -3.55 -16.67
CA GLN A 256 7.23 -4.51 -15.58
C GLN A 256 7.01 -5.91 -16.14
N VAL A 257 7.99 -6.78 -15.92
CA VAL A 257 7.86 -8.21 -16.17
C VAL A 257 7.79 -8.91 -14.84
N LEU A 258 6.60 -9.40 -14.47
CA LEU A 258 6.41 -10.16 -13.24
C LEU A 258 6.53 -11.66 -13.56
N PRO A 259 7.17 -12.45 -12.68
CA PRO A 259 7.22 -13.91 -12.86
C PRO A 259 5.82 -14.49 -13.07
N GLY A 260 5.66 -15.28 -14.10
CA GLY A 260 4.38 -15.90 -14.46
C GLY A 260 3.39 -15.02 -15.22
N ASN A 261 3.66 -13.73 -15.37
CA ASN A 261 2.76 -12.80 -16.09
C ASN A 261 3.13 -12.59 -17.58
N HIS A 262 4.07 -13.36 -18.08
CA HIS A 262 4.45 -13.31 -19.48
C HIS A 262 4.53 -14.73 -20.05
N THR A 263 4.09 -14.86 -21.27
CA THR A 263 4.30 -16.06 -22.06
C THR A 263 5.17 -15.68 -23.23
N LEU A 264 6.26 -16.40 -23.44
CA LEU A 264 7.04 -16.25 -24.66
C LEU A 264 6.17 -16.72 -25.83
N MET A 265 5.94 -15.84 -26.79
CA MET A 265 5.20 -16.12 -28.01
C MET A 265 6.16 -16.01 -29.22
N PRO A 266 6.94 -17.07 -29.50
CA PRO A 266 7.86 -17.07 -30.65
C PRO A 266 7.11 -16.76 -31.94
N GLY A 267 7.66 -15.89 -32.76
CA GLY A 267 7.05 -15.47 -34.03
C GLY A 267 5.96 -14.40 -33.92
N ALA A 268 5.53 -14.03 -32.69
CA ALA A 268 4.54 -12.98 -32.50
C ALA A 268 5.12 -11.57 -32.74
N CYS A 269 6.43 -11.41 -32.57
CA CYS A 269 7.13 -10.15 -32.76
C CYS A 269 8.46 -10.39 -33.50
N ARG A 270 8.41 -10.42 -34.85
CA ARG A 270 9.55 -10.79 -35.69
C ARG A 270 10.81 -9.96 -35.51
N TRP A 271 10.67 -8.66 -35.21
CA TRP A 271 11.82 -7.80 -34.94
C TRP A 271 12.49 -8.13 -33.62
N TRP A 272 11.73 -8.51 -32.60
CA TRP A 272 12.24 -8.93 -31.30
C TRP A 272 12.93 -10.30 -31.39
N ASP A 273 12.30 -11.23 -32.07
CA ASP A 273 12.88 -12.55 -32.31
C ASP A 273 14.19 -12.46 -33.08
N GLY A 274 14.28 -11.54 -34.07
CA GLY A 274 15.51 -11.27 -34.82
C GLY A 274 16.64 -10.66 -33.98
N LEU A 275 16.32 -9.82 -33.01
CA LEU A 275 17.31 -9.27 -32.06
C LEU A 275 17.89 -10.34 -31.13
N ARG A 276 17.09 -11.32 -30.75
CA ARG A 276 17.54 -12.43 -29.89
C ARG A 276 18.39 -13.44 -30.62
N GLY A 277 18.04 -13.75 -31.84
CA GLY A 277 18.85 -14.65 -32.70
C GLY A 277 20.21 -14.08 -33.14
N ALA A 278 20.41 -12.76 -32.99
CA ALA A 278 21.70 -12.11 -33.25
C ALA A 278 22.62 -12.07 -32.02
N ALA A 279 22.12 -12.50 -30.83
CA ALA A 279 22.85 -12.50 -29.56
C ALA A 279 23.32 -13.92 -29.13
N GLU A 280 22.97 -14.97 -29.88
CA GLU A 280 23.50 -16.34 -29.79
C GLU A 280 24.56 -16.56 -30.90
#